data_4c37264ccb21c59da212e1ad56692d8b
#
_entry.id   4c37264ccb21c59da212e1ad56692d8b
#
_cell.length_a   1.000
_cell.length_b   1.000
_cell.length_c   1.000
_cell.angle_alpha   90.00
_cell.angle_beta   90.00
_cell.angle_gamma   90.00
#
_symmetry.space_group_name_H-M   'P 1'
#
loop_
_entity.id
_entity.type
_entity.pdbx_description
1 polymer ?
#
loop_
_entity_poly.entity_id
_entity_poly.type
_entity_poly.pdbx_seq_one_letter_code
_entity_poly.pdbx_strand_id
1 'polypeptide(L)'
;EGRVIVVDVDLEKFFDRVNHDILMARLARRIDDKRLLKIIRRFLEAGLMKDGVCVERYEGTPQGGPLSPLLSNLLLDDLDRELERRGHTFCRYADDCNVYVRTTAAGERVLASVTKFLERKLRLKVNREKSAVAYIEERKFLGYRLRGGGKLGIAPKSLQRAKDRIRQITRP
;
A
#
# COMPACT_ATOMS: atom_id res chain seq x y z
N GLU A 1 6.14 2.91 23.86
CA GLU A 1 4.80 2.83 24.47
C GLU A 1 4.19 1.40 24.48
N GLY A 2 5.01 0.33 24.44
CA GLY A 2 4.59 -1.06 24.61
C GLY A 2 3.87 -1.70 23.40
N ARG A 3 3.90 -1.06 22.23
CA ARG A 3 3.42 -1.67 20.98
C ARG A 3 4.58 -2.40 20.30
N VAL A 4 4.66 -3.71 20.54
CA VAL A 4 5.75 -4.57 20.07
C VAL A 4 5.33 -5.50 18.94
N ILE A 5 4.05 -5.50 18.60
CA ILE A 5 3.48 -6.30 17.52
C ILE A 5 3.14 -5.39 16.35
N VAL A 6 3.47 -5.81 15.16
CA VAL A 6 3.10 -5.16 13.90
C VAL A 6 2.13 -6.04 13.11
N VAL A 7 1.10 -5.41 12.60
CA VAL A 7 0.20 -5.96 11.58
C VAL A 7 0.68 -5.40 10.25
N ASP A 8 1.36 -6.22 9.47
CA ASP A 8 1.87 -5.89 8.15
C ASP A 8 0.81 -6.27 7.11
N VAL A 9 0.25 -5.29 6.42
CA VAL A 9 -0.82 -5.46 5.44
C VAL A 9 -0.27 -5.20 4.04
N ASP A 10 -0.20 -6.25 3.23
CA ASP A 10 0.22 -6.21 1.81
C ASP A 10 -1.01 -6.33 0.91
N LEU A 11 -1.11 -5.51 -0.12
CA LEU A 11 -2.20 -5.55 -1.09
C LEU A 11 -1.79 -6.32 -2.35
N GLU A 12 -2.66 -7.24 -2.80
CA GLU A 12 -2.39 -8.03 -3.99
C GLU A 12 -2.58 -7.20 -5.26
N LYS A 13 -1.47 -6.94 -5.98
CA LYS A 13 -1.46 -6.21 -7.25
C LYS A 13 -2.24 -4.89 -7.16
N PHE A 14 -1.97 -4.10 -6.13
CA PHE A 14 -2.75 -2.91 -5.79
C PHE A 14 -3.02 -1.99 -6.98
N PHE A 15 -1.97 -1.58 -7.71
CA PHE A 15 -2.11 -0.69 -8.86
C PHE A 15 -2.95 -1.28 -10.01
N ASP A 16 -3.03 -2.61 -10.11
CA ASP A 16 -3.81 -3.29 -11.15
C ASP A 16 -5.28 -3.50 -10.73
N ARG A 17 -5.61 -3.28 -9.44
CA ARG A 17 -6.93 -3.57 -8.87
C ARG A 17 -7.68 -2.34 -8.36
N VAL A 18 -7.20 -1.14 -8.63
CA VAL A 18 -7.89 0.11 -8.25
C VAL A 18 -9.23 0.16 -8.99
N ASN A 19 -10.33 0.11 -8.25
CA ASN A 19 -11.67 0.24 -8.82
C ASN A 19 -11.92 1.70 -9.25
N HIS A 20 -12.14 1.91 -10.56
CA HIS A 20 -12.30 3.25 -11.14
C HIS A 20 -13.51 3.98 -10.57
N ASP A 21 -14.65 3.31 -10.37
CA ASP A 21 -15.88 3.96 -9.92
C ASP A 21 -15.75 4.41 -8.46
N ILE A 22 -15.15 3.56 -7.62
CA ILE A 22 -14.86 3.90 -6.22
C ILE A 22 -13.92 5.10 -6.16
N LEU A 23 -12.84 5.10 -6.93
CA LEU A 23 -11.89 6.21 -6.98
C LEU A 23 -12.55 7.49 -7.49
N MET A 24 -13.27 7.43 -8.60
CA MET A 24 -13.99 8.60 -9.17
C MET A 24 -15.02 9.17 -8.22
N ALA A 25 -15.73 8.31 -7.47
CA ALA A 25 -16.67 8.79 -6.45
C ALA A 25 -15.98 9.57 -5.31
N ARG A 26 -14.71 9.23 -4.95
CA ARG A 26 -13.92 10.00 -3.97
C ARG A 26 -13.44 11.31 -4.55
N LEU A 27 -12.97 11.31 -5.79
CA LEU A 27 -12.56 12.52 -6.48
C LEU A 27 -13.70 13.51 -6.64
N ALA A 28 -14.89 13.06 -7.02
CA ALA A 28 -16.07 13.90 -7.18
C ALA A 28 -16.58 14.58 -5.88
N ARG A 29 -16.15 14.11 -4.71
CA ARG A 29 -16.41 14.80 -3.43
C ARG A 29 -15.52 16.01 -3.19
N ARG A 30 -14.41 16.14 -3.93
CA ARG A 30 -13.37 17.16 -3.73
C ARG A 30 -13.18 18.04 -4.95
N ILE A 31 -13.65 17.60 -6.12
CA ILE A 31 -13.47 18.27 -7.41
C ILE A 31 -14.85 18.47 -8.04
N ASP A 32 -15.26 19.73 -8.20
CA ASP A 32 -16.54 20.09 -8.84
C ASP A 32 -16.41 20.18 -10.37
N ASP A 33 -15.19 20.35 -10.88
CA ASP A 33 -14.93 20.45 -12.32
C ASP A 33 -15.14 19.10 -13.02
N LYS A 34 -16.29 19.01 -13.71
CA LYS A 34 -16.67 17.82 -14.48
C LYS A 34 -15.72 17.52 -15.66
N ARG A 35 -15.08 18.55 -16.22
CA ARG A 35 -14.13 18.37 -17.34
C ARG A 35 -12.86 17.69 -16.82
N LEU A 36 -12.34 18.15 -15.66
CA LEU A 36 -11.19 17.53 -15.01
C LEU A 36 -11.51 16.08 -14.62
N LEU A 37 -12.65 15.82 -14.01
CA LEU A 37 -13.07 14.44 -13.67
C LEU A 37 -13.13 13.55 -14.92
N LYS A 38 -13.64 14.05 -16.04
CA LYS A 38 -13.66 13.32 -17.31
C LYS A 38 -12.26 13.00 -17.84
N ILE A 39 -11.31 13.93 -17.71
CA ILE A 39 -9.92 13.71 -18.10
C ILE A 39 -9.27 12.62 -17.23
N ILE A 40 -9.47 12.68 -15.90
CA ILE A 40 -8.96 11.66 -14.98
C ILE A 40 -9.57 10.28 -15.31
N ARG A 41 -10.86 10.21 -15.60
CA ARG A 41 -11.52 8.96 -16.00
C ARG A 41 -10.91 8.38 -17.27
N ARG A 42 -10.68 9.20 -18.29
CA ARG A 42 -10.04 8.77 -19.53
C ARG A 42 -8.58 8.29 -19.29
N PHE A 43 -7.86 8.94 -18.38
CA PHE A 43 -6.53 8.49 -17.98
C PHE A 43 -6.56 7.09 -17.35
N LEU A 44 -7.53 6.81 -16.49
CA LEU A 44 -7.70 5.50 -15.87
C LEU A 44 -8.07 4.41 -16.89
N GLU A 45 -8.94 4.75 -17.84
CA GLU A 45 -9.42 3.86 -18.91
C GLU A 45 -8.43 3.73 -20.07
N ALA A 46 -7.38 4.56 -20.11
CA ALA A 46 -6.37 4.46 -21.13
C ALA A 46 -5.77 3.05 -21.14
N GLY A 47 -5.86 2.39 -22.29
CA GLY A 47 -5.39 1.03 -22.48
C GLY A 47 -3.89 0.89 -22.23
N LEU A 48 -3.45 -0.34 -22.02
CA LEU A 48 -2.05 -0.70 -21.93
C LEU A 48 -1.60 -1.30 -23.26
N MET A 49 -0.54 -0.76 -23.85
CA MET A 49 0.08 -1.41 -25.01
C MET A 49 0.90 -2.61 -24.53
N LYS A 50 0.46 -3.80 -24.87
CA LYS A 50 1.16 -5.04 -24.57
C LYS A 50 1.38 -5.80 -25.86
N ASP A 51 2.64 -6.08 -26.19
CA ASP A 51 3.04 -6.82 -27.41
C ASP A 51 2.44 -6.24 -28.69
N GLY A 52 2.32 -4.90 -28.79
CA GLY A 52 1.78 -4.20 -29.95
C GLY A 52 0.24 -4.14 -30.01
N VAL A 53 -0.47 -4.72 -29.02
CA VAL A 53 -1.93 -4.69 -28.93
C VAL A 53 -2.36 -3.78 -27.78
N CYS A 54 -3.31 -2.89 -28.05
CA CYS A 54 -3.92 -2.05 -27.00
C CYS A 54 -4.99 -2.88 -26.25
N VAL A 55 -4.72 -3.17 -24.99
CA VAL A 55 -5.66 -3.89 -24.12
C VAL A 55 -6.45 -2.85 -23.31
N GLU A 56 -7.77 -2.89 -23.38
CA GLU A 56 -8.65 -2.03 -22.59
C GLU A 56 -8.49 -2.31 -21.09
N ARG A 57 -8.62 -1.25 -20.29
CA ARG A 57 -8.47 -1.32 -18.84
C ARG A 57 -9.78 -0.92 -18.16
N TYR A 58 -10.35 -1.83 -17.38
CA TYR A 58 -11.58 -1.61 -16.62
C TYR A 58 -11.32 -1.38 -15.12
N GLU A 59 -10.13 -1.72 -14.63
CA GLU A 59 -9.65 -1.48 -13.28
C GLU A 59 -8.14 -1.18 -13.28
N GLY A 60 -7.63 -0.68 -12.17
CA GLY A 60 -6.21 -0.35 -12.00
C GLY A 60 -5.83 1.05 -12.46
N THR A 61 -4.58 1.40 -12.19
CA THR A 61 -3.96 2.65 -12.62
C THR A 61 -2.73 2.35 -13.48
N PRO A 62 -2.41 3.18 -14.49
CA PRO A 62 -1.20 2.98 -15.29
C PRO A 62 0.05 2.93 -14.40
N GLN A 63 0.78 1.81 -14.42
CA GLN A 63 2.05 1.71 -13.69
C GLN A 63 3.11 2.62 -14.34
N GLY A 64 3.84 3.39 -13.49
CA GLY A 64 4.83 4.35 -13.96
C GLY A 64 4.26 5.70 -14.43
N GLY A 65 2.95 5.87 -14.45
CA GLY A 65 2.32 7.15 -14.74
C GLY A 65 2.45 8.12 -13.54
N PRO A 66 2.70 9.43 -13.79
CA PRO A 66 2.93 10.41 -12.72
C PRO A 66 1.70 10.62 -11.82
N LEU A 67 0.51 10.37 -12.33
CA LEU A 67 -0.75 10.56 -11.61
C LEU A 67 -1.13 9.36 -10.72
N SER A 68 -0.64 8.16 -11.05
CA SER A 68 -1.03 6.92 -10.38
C SER A 68 -0.73 6.91 -8.87
N PRO A 69 0.43 7.37 -8.37
CA PRO A 69 0.70 7.44 -6.93
C PRO A 69 -0.26 8.38 -6.20
N LEU A 70 -0.62 9.52 -6.80
CA LEU A 70 -1.59 10.45 -6.22
C LEU A 70 -2.98 9.83 -6.12
N LEU A 71 -3.47 9.23 -7.20
CA LEU A 71 -4.79 8.59 -7.25
C LEU A 71 -4.88 7.42 -6.27
N SER A 72 -3.81 6.65 -6.16
CA SER A 72 -3.70 5.54 -5.21
C SER A 72 -3.77 6.03 -3.76
N ASN A 73 -3.06 7.10 -3.42
CA ASN A 73 -3.13 7.69 -2.08
C ASN A 73 -4.51 8.27 -1.77
N LEU A 74 -5.20 8.84 -2.76
CA LEU A 74 -6.59 9.33 -2.59
C LEU A 74 -7.58 8.19 -2.30
N LEU A 75 -7.38 7.01 -2.90
CA LEU A 75 -8.19 5.83 -2.60
C LEU A 75 -7.92 5.30 -1.18
N LEU A 76 -6.64 5.23 -0.80
CA LEU A 76 -6.23 4.69 0.50
C LEU A 76 -6.40 5.69 1.67
N ASP A 77 -6.70 6.97 1.41
CA ASP A 77 -7.10 7.95 2.43
C ASP A 77 -8.32 7.45 3.26
N ASP A 78 -9.22 6.68 2.64
CA ASP A 78 -10.33 6.05 3.35
C ASP A 78 -9.84 5.03 4.41
N LEU A 79 -8.75 4.30 4.12
CA LEU A 79 -8.13 3.38 5.08
C LEU A 79 -7.46 4.15 6.21
N ASP A 80 -6.71 5.21 5.89
CA ASP A 80 -6.02 6.03 6.88
C ASP A 80 -7.04 6.61 7.87
N ARG A 81 -8.10 7.23 7.37
CA ARG A 81 -9.20 7.76 8.21
C ARG A 81 -9.88 6.71 9.05
N GLU A 82 -10.06 5.52 8.53
CA GLU A 82 -10.67 4.43 9.29
C GLU A 82 -9.75 3.94 10.43
N LEU A 83 -8.44 3.86 10.18
CA LEU A 83 -7.45 3.52 11.20
C LEU A 83 -7.35 4.61 12.28
N GLU A 84 -7.33 5.89 11.89
CA GLU A 84 -7.35 7.04 12.80
C GLU A 84 -8.62 7.05 13.66
N ARG A 85 -9.79 6.89 13.05
CA ARG A 85 -11.09 6.84 13.74
C ARG A 85 -11.13 5.73 14.79
N ARG A 86 -10.46 4.62 14.56
CA ARG A 86 -10.33 3.50 15.51
C ARG A 86 -9.23 3.70 16.55
N GLY A 87 -8.47 4.79 16.48
CA GLY A 87 -7.37 5.08 17.40
C GLY A 87 -6.16 4.17 17.21
N HIS A 88 -5.96 3.62 16.01
CA HIS A 88 -4.79 2.81 15.71
C HIS A 88 -3.56 3.67 15.46
N THR A 89 -2.42 3.22 15.95
CA THR A 89 -1.11 3.76 15.55
C THR A 89 -0.64 2.99 14.34
N PHE A 90 -0.41 3.68 13.23
CA PHE A 90 -0.02 3.06 11.98
C PHE A 90 0.98 3.92 11.19
N CYS A 91 1.60 3.32 10.21
CA CYS A 91 2.42 3.98 9.21
C CYS A 91 2.11 3.36 7.85
N ARG A 92 1.76 4.20 6.87
CA ARG A 92 1.52 3.77 5.50
C ARG A 92 2.42 4.52 4.53
N TYR A 93 2.97 3.79 3.58
CA TYR A 93 3.68 4.34 2.42
C TYR A 93 3.17 3.64 1.15
N ALA A 94 2.46 4.37 0.31
CA ALA A 94 1.71 3.81 -0.82
C ALA A 94 0.78 2.69 -0.34
N ASP A 95 0.97 1.47 -0.84
CA ASP A 95 0.21 0.27 -0.50
C ASP A 95 0.78 -0.52 0.71
N ASP A 96 2.01 -0.25 1.12
CA ASP A 96 2.61 -0.83 2.32
C ASP A 96 2.01 -0.18 3.59
N CYS A 97 1.32 -0.95 4.42
CA CYS A 97 0.68 -0.45 5.64
C CYS A 97 1.02 -1.30 6.86
N ASN A 98 1.59 -0.68 7.88
CA ASN A 98 1.90 -1.30 9.17
C ASN A 98 1.06 -0.68 10.28
N VAL A 99 0.31 -1.52 11.03
CA VAL A 99 -0.44 -1.09 12.21
C VAL A 99 0.22 -1.68 13.46
N TYR A 100 0.44 -0.87 14.48
CA TYR A 100 1.18 -1.26 15.69
C TYR A 100 0.25 -1.50 16.86
N VAL A 101 0.33 -2.67 17.47
CA VAL A 101 -0.52 -3.12 18.58
C VAL A 101 0.31 -3.73 19.71
N ARG A 102 -0.33 -3.98 20.86
CA ARG A 102 0.36 -4.48 22.06
C ARG A 102 0.44 -6.01 22.11
N THR A 103 -0.53 -6.72 21.54
CA THR A 103 -0.63 -8.17 21.62
C THR A 103 -0.93 -8.80 20.26
N THR A 104 -0.49 -10.05 20.06
CA THR A 104 -0.76 -10.81 18.84
C THR A 104 -2.26 -10.98 18.59
N ALA A 105 -3.03 -11.31 19.63
CA ALA A 105 -4.48 -11.45 19.52
C ALA A 105 -5.19 -10.14 19.10
N ALA A 106 -4.69 -8.97 19.54
CA ALA A 106 -5.17 -7.67 19.05
C ALA A 106 -4.78 -7.49 17.57
N GLY A 107 -3.58 -7.89 17.20
CA GLY A 107 -3.09 -7.84 15.81
C GLY A 107 -3.95 -8.67 14.86
N GLU A 108 -4.29 -9.88 15.22
CA GLU A 108 -5.15 -10.76 14.41
C GLU A 108 -6.55 -10.15 14.19
N ARG A 109 -7.15 -9.59 15.24
CA ARG A 109 -8.43 -8.87 15.11
C ARG A 109 -8.33 -7.66 14.21
N VAL A 110 -7.24 -6.89 14.32
CA VAL A 110 -6.99 -5.73 13.44
C VAL A 110 -6.82 -6.18 12.02
N LEU A 111 -5.99 -7.19 11.74
CA LEU A 111 -5.78 -7.74 10.39
C LEU A 111 -7.12 -8.19 9.78
N ALA A 112 -7.91 -8.97 10.50
CA ALA A 112 -9.22 -9.42 10.02
C ALA A 112 -10.17 -8.26 9.71
N SER A 113 -10.22 -7.25 10.58
CA SER A 113 -11.11 -6.10 10.41
C SER A 113 -10.67 -5.16 9.29
N VAL A 114 -9.35 -4.94 9.12
CA VAL A 114 -8.76 -4.15 8.04
C VAL A 114 -8.97 -4.87 6.69
N THR A 115 -8.73 -6.18 6.64
CA THR A 115 -9.02 -7.00 5.46
C THR A 115 -10.47 -6.85 5.03
N LYS A 116 -11.41 -7.01 5.96
CA LYS A 116 -12.84 -6.83 5.67
C LYS A 116 -13.17 -5.43 5.16
N PHE A 117 -12.54 -4.40 5.69
CA PHE A 117 -12.72 -3.02 5.24
C PHE A 117 -12.21 -2.84 3.80
N LEU A 118 -10.99 -3.26 3.53
CA LEU A 118 -10.34 -3.16 2.21
C LEU A 118 -11.14 -3.90 1.13
N GLU A 119 -11.54 -5.15 1.41
CA GLU A 119 -12.28 -5.97 0.45
C GLU A 119 -13.71 -5.45 0.20
N ARG A 120 -14.43 -5.04 1.25
CA ARG A 120 -15.82 -4.61 1.12
C ARG A 120 -16.00 -3.16 0.68
N LYS A 121 -15.17 -2.24 1.18
CA LYS A 121 -15.33 -0.79 0.94
C LYS A 121 -14.51 -0.28 -0.23
N LEU A 122 -13.30 -0.83 -0.43
CA LEU A 122 -12.39 -0.39 -1.48
C LEU A 122 -12.26 -1.40 -2.62
N ARG A 123 -12.82 -2.61 -2.46
CA ARG A 123 -12.69 -3.73 -3.40
C ARG A 123 -11.24 -4.10 -3.71
N LEU A 124 -10.36 -3.87 -2.74
CA LEU A 124 -8.95 -4.25 -2.80
C LEU A 124 -8.76 -5.60 -2.14
N LYS A 125 -7.91 -6.44 -2.72
CA LYS A 125 -7.60 -7.77 -2.19
C LYS A 125 -6.35 -7.74 -1.33
N VAL A 126 -6.44 -8.25 -0.11
CA VAL A 126 -5.28 -8.41 0.78
C VAL A 126 -4.52 -9.69 0.40
N ASN A 127 -3.22 -9.58 0.27
CA ASN A 127 -2.33 -10.72 0.05
C ASN A 127 -2.11 -11.45 1.38
N ARG A 128 -2.84 -12.54 1.59
CA ARG A 128 -2.82 -13.30 2.84
C ARG A 128 -1.50 -14.04 3.11
N GLU A 129 -0.72 -14.33 2.06
CA GLU A 129 0.57 -15.00 2.20
C GLU A 129 1.68 -14.05 2.68
N LYS A 130 1.59 -12.77 2.31
CA LYS A 130 2.56 -11.74 2.68
C LYS A 130 2.15 -10.96 3.90
N SER A 131 0.85 -10.74 4.09
CA SER A 131 0.32 -10.06 5.28
C SER A 131 0.52 -10.94 6.52
N ALA A 132 0.96 -10.33 7.62
CA ALA A 132 1.25 -11.08 8.83
C ALA A 132 1.11 -10.22 10.09
N VAL A 133 0.87 -10.90 11.20
CA VAL A 133 0.98 -10.37 12.56
C VAL A 133 2.25 -10.96 13.17
N ALA A 134 3.22 -10.12 13.53
CA ALA A 134 4.52 -10.56 14.02
C ALA A 134 5.12 -9.53 14.98
N TYR A 135 6.22 -9.88 15.63
CA TYR A 135 7.02 -8.89 16.36
C TYR A 135 7.64 -7.88 15.40
N ILE A 136 7.71 -6.61 15.83
CA ILE A 136 8.25 -5.51 15.02
C ILE A 136 9.67 -5.77 14.53
N GLU A 137 10.46 -6.55 15.28
CA GLU A 137 11.84 -6.89 14.95
C GLU A 137 11.94 -7.93 13.83
N GLU A 138 10.89 -8.69 13.56
CA GLU A 138 10.83 -9.73 12.53
C GLU A 138 10.44 -9.16 11.15
N ARG A 139 9.81 -8.00 11.15
CA ARG A 139 9.30 -7.38 9.91
C ARG A 139 10.18 -6.20 9.49
N LYS A 140 10.17 -5.94 8.20
CA LYS A 140 10.83 -4.78 7.59
C LYS A 140 9.78 -3.81 7.05
N PHE A 141 10.08 -2.53 7.12
CA PHE A 141 9.29 -1.49 6.46
C PHE A 141 10.24 -0.56 5.70
N LEU A 142 9.99 -0.37 4.41
CA LEU A 142 10.80 0.47 3.51
C LEU A 142 12.31 0.16 3.55
N GLY A 143 12.66 -1.11 3.72
CA GLY A 143 14.07 -1.53 3.79
C GLY A 143 14.73 -1.41 5.15
N TYR A 144 14.00 -0.95 6.15
CA TYR A 144 14.45 -0.84 7.55
C TYR A 144 13.76 -1.88 8.43
N ARG A 145 14.31 -2.07 9.61
CA ARG A 145 13.76 -2.89 10.69
C ARG A 145 13.79 -2.08 11.98
N LEU A 146 12.71 -2.11 12.74
CA LEU A 146 12.68 -1.58 14.10
C LEU A 146 13.37 -2.58 15.04
N ARG A 147 14.18 -2.05 15.95
CA ARG A 147 14.84 -2.82 17.01
C ARG A 147 14.32 -2.36 18.37
N GLY A 148 14.61 -3.13 19.41
CA GLY A 148 14.27 -2.79 20.78
C GLY A 148 14.64 -1.35 21.13
N GLY A 149 13.78 -0.67 21.91
CA GLY A 149 13.94 0.73 22.25
C GLY A 149 13.67 1.74 21.12
N GLY A 150 13.00 1.30 20.02
CA GLY A 150 12.64 2.19 18.89
C GLY A 150 13.80 2.54 17.96
N LYS A 151 14.92 1.83 18.05
CA LYS A 151 16.08 2.05 17.16
C LYS A 151 15.79 1.51 15.76
N LEU A 152 16.20 2.27 14.73
CA LEU A 152 16.15 1.82 13.33
C LEU A 152 17.44 1.06 12.98
N GLY A 153 17.26 -0.07 12.28
CA GLY A 153 18.35 -0.82 11.67
C GLY A 153 18.05 -1.10 10.20
N ILE A 154 19.07 -1.23 9.38
CA ILE A 154 18.90 -1.64 7.98
C ILE A 154 18.46 -3.11 7.96
N ALA A 155 17.45 -3.44 7.16
CA ALA A 155 17.01 -4.81 7.00
C ALA A 155 18.12 -5.67 6.32
N PRO A 156 18.33 -6.93 6.75
CA PRO A 156 19.43 -7.76 6.24
C PRO A 156 19.46 -7.90 4.71
N LYS A 157 18.30 -8.08 4.09
CA LYS A 157 18.18 -8.11 2.61
C LYS A 157 18.58 -6.80 1.93
N SER A 158 18.30 -5.66 2.56
CA SER A 158 18.68 -4.33 2.03
C SER A 158 20.18 -4.11 2.15
N LEU A 159 20.77 -4.52 3.27
CA LEU A 159 22.21 -4.48 3.47
C LEU A 159 22.94 -5.39 2.47
N GLN A 160 22.43 -6.61 2.25
CA GLN A 160 23.02 -7.54 1.29
C GLN A 160 22.96 -6.97 -0.14
N ARG A 161 21.82 -6.44 -0.58
CA ARG A 161 21.71 -5.78 -1.89
C ARG A 161 22.68 -4.61 -2.06
N ALA A 162 22.86 -3.81 -1.04
CA ALA A 162 23.84 -2.71 -1.07
C ALA A 162 25.27 -3.24 -1.23
N LYS A 163 25.66 -4.28 -0.47
CA LYS A 163 26.96 -4.94 -0.59
C LYS A 163 27.17 -5.52 -1.99
N ASP A 164 26.17 -6.19 -2.54
CA ASP A 164 26.26 -6.80 -3.86
C ASP A 164 26.39 -5.74 -4.97
N ARG A 165 25.65 -4.62 -4.82
CA ARG A 165 25.76 -3.49 -5.74
C ARG A 165 27.14 -2.83 -5.69
N ILE A 166 27.69 -2.62 -4.50
CA ILE A 166 29.07 -2.09 -4.33
C ILE A 166 30.06 -3.04 -5.03
N ARG A 167 29.98 -4.36 -4.78
CA ARG A 167 30.85 -5.33 -5.40
C ARG A 167 30.76 -5.32 -6.94
N GLN A 168 29.56 -5.13 -7.50
CA GLN A 168 29.38 -5.01 -8.97
C GLN A 168 30.08 -3.78 -9.56
N ILE A 169 30.01 -2.65 -8.84
CA ILE A 169 30.59 -1.38 -9.30
C ILE A 169 32.12 -1.36 -9.13
N THR A 170 32.63 -2.03 -8.08
CA THR A 170 34.06 -2.03 -7.70
C THR A 170 34.83 -3.22 -8.24
N ARG A 171 34.20 -4.15 -8.95
CA ARG A 171 34.91 -5.21 -9.67
C ARG A 171 35.62 -4.60 -10.88
N PRO A 172 36.94 -4.86 -11.06
CA PRO A 172 37.67 -4.43 -12.24
C PRO A 172 37.15 -5.10 -13.50
#